data_be8a27851dcdf5a97fc55caca89fbab5
#
_entry.id   be8a27851dcdf5a97fc55caca89fbab5
#
_cell.length_a   1.000
_cell.length_b   1.000
_cell.length_c   1.000
_cell.angle_alpha   90.00
_cell.angle_beta   90.00
_cell.angle_gamma   90.00
#
_symmetry.space_group_name_H-M   'P 1'
#
loop_
_entity.id
_entity.type
_entity.pdbx_description
1 polymer ?
#
loop_
_entity_poly.entity_id
_entity_poly.type
_entity_poly.pdbx_seq_one_letter_code
_entity_poly.pdbx_strand_id
1 'polypeptide(L)'
;LGSHKWLTLNKYSTYESNVSQCFRTLKSEGYTILATSPHHGNTLISEVPLDKKTALVFGTELDGVSDEVLQLADGFVNIPMFGFVESYNLSVSAAICLHSLRTKLMHIPKSEWQLTQHECLELKKDWMIKSIQQGKRVWQRYLKTKGG
;
A
#
# COMPACT_ATOMS: atom_id res chain seq x y z
N LEU A 1 17.92 -10.02 -1.06
CA LEU A 1 17.81 -8.67 -0.50
C LEU A 1 17.60 -7.66 -1.62
N GLY A 2 16.51 -6.88 -1.61
CA GLY A 2 16.26 -5.86 -2.63
C GLY A 2 14.84 -5.85 -3.22
N SER A 3 13.89 -6.58 -2.65
CA SER A 3 12.47 -6.60 -3.09
C SER A 3 11.82 -5.21 -3.10
N HIS A 4 12.29 -4.28 -2.25
CA HIS A 4 11.83 -2.88 -2.25
C HIS A 4 12.01 -2.17 -3.60
N LYS A 5 12.92 -2.63 -4.46
CA LYS A 5 13.12 -2.06 -5.81
C LYS A 5 11.89 -2.20 -6.71
N TRP A 6 11.07 -3.20 -6.43
CA TRP A 6 9.87 -3.51 -7.20
C TRP A 6 8.60 -2.83 -6.65
N LEU A 7 8.75 -2.04 -5.58
CA LEU A 7 7.68 -1.27 -4.97
C LEU A 7 7.83 0.21 -5.32
N THR A 8 6.69 0.91 -5.34
CA THR A 8 6.67 2.37 -5.36
C THR A 8 6.62 2.83 -3.91
N LEU A 9 7.68 3.52 -3.47
CA LEU A 9 7.80 4.03 -2.10
C LEU A 9 7.68 5.54 -2.13
N ASN A 10 6.61 6.06 -1.52
CA ASN A 10 6.39 7.48 -1.32
C ASN A 10 6.71 7.83 0.13
N LYS A 11 7.60 8.80 0.36
CA LYS A 11 7.97 9.26 1.70
C LYS A 11 7.33 10.61 1.99
N TYR A 12 6.66 10.69 3.12
CA TYR A 12 6.07 11.92 3.65
C TYR A 12 6.83 12.30 4.92
N SER A 13 7.76 13.24 4.82
CA SER A 13 8.66 13.63 5.93
C SER A 13 8.96 15.13 5.98
N THR A 14 8.28 15.93 5.15
CA THR A 14 8.57 17.36 4.98
C THR A 14 7.37 18.26 5.24
N TYR A 15 6.25 17.69 5.66
CA TYR A 15 5.01 18.41 5.94
C TYR A 15 4.82 18.60 7.44
N GLU A 16 4.08 19.61 7.83
CA GLU A 16 3.68 19.85 9.23
C GLU A 16 2.89 18.65 9.77
N SER A 17 1.97 18.09 8.96
CA SER A 17 1.34 16.79 9.20
C SER A 17 1.56 15.87 8.01
N ASN A 18 2.42 14.88 8.17
CA ASN A 18 2.72 13.89 7.15
C ASN A 18 1.56 12.92 6.93
N VAL A 19 0.82 12.57 7.98
CA VAL A 19 -0.37 11.71 7.93
C VAL A 19 -1.46 12.38 7.11
N SER A 20 -1.83 13.62 7.46
CA SER A 20 -2.86 14.38 6.76
C SER A 20 -2.54 14.54 5.26
N GLN A 21 -1.29 14.84 4.93
CA GLN A 21 -0.87 14.97 3.54
C GLN A 21 -0.95 13.64 2.78
N CYS A 22 -0.48 12.55 3.38
CA CYS A 22 -0.57 11.21 2.81
C CYS A 22 -2.03 10.82 2.56
N PHE A 23 -2.89 10.99 3.55
CA PHE A 23 -4.31 10.64 3.47
C PHE A 23 -5.05 11.47 2.42
N ARG A 24 -4.76 12.76 2.34
CA ARG A 24 -5.33 13.62 1.30
C ARG A 24 -4.97 13.14 -0.10
N THR A 25 -3.71 12.76 -0.32
CA THR A 25 -3.26 12.20 -1.59
C THR A 25 -4.01 10.90 -1.90
N LEU A 26 -4.04 9.96 -0.96
CA LEU A 26 -4.74 8.68 -1.15
C LEU A 26 -6.24 8.86 -1.42
N LYS A 27 -6.91 9.74 -0.67
CA LYS A 27 -8.34 10.04 -0.89
C LYS A 27 -8.59 10.67 -2.26
N SER A 28 -7.71 11.57 -2.73
CA SER A 28 -7.83 12.15 -4.08
C SER A 28 -7.64 11.11 -5.20
N GLU A 29 -6.91 10.02 -4.93
CA GLU A 29 -6.72 8.90 -5.84
C GLU A 29 -7.81 7.81 -5.72
N GLY A 30 -8.84 8.04 -4.88
CA GLY A 30 -9.98 7.16 -4.70
C GLY A 30 -9.75 5.98 -3.75
N TYR A 31 -8.77 6.07 -2.86
CA TYR A 31 -8.55 5.05 -1.83
C TYR A 31 -9.49 5.23 -0.63
N THR A 32 -10.03 4.12 -0.14
CA THR A 32 -10.57 3.99 1.21
C THR A 32 -9.43 3.65 2.16
N ILE A 33 -9.28 4.40 3.24
CA ILE A 33 -8.18 4.28 4.20
C ILE A 33 -8.66 3.53 5.44
N LEU A 34 -8.11 2.35 5.66
CA LEU A 34 -8.44 1.49 6.80
C LEU A 34 -7.22 1.35 7.72
N ALA A 35 -7.38 1.75 8.98
CA ALA A 35 -6.34 1.59 9.98
C ALA A 35 -6.47 0.22 10.69
N THR A 36 -5.33 -0.45 10.87
CA THR A 36 -5.29 -1.70 11.64
C THR A 36 -5.26 -1.39 13.13
N SER A 37 -6.22 -1.91 13.87
CA SER A 37 -6.29 -1.73 15.30
C SER A 37 -7.01 -2.92 15.96
N PRO A 38 -6.47 -3.48 17.05
CA PRO A 38 -7.17 -4.50 17.83
C PRO A 38 -8.29 -3.92 18.68
N HIS A 39 -8.29 -2.61 18.94
CA HIS A 39 -9.19 -1.96 19.90
C HIS A 39 -10.28 -1.11 19.24
N HIS A 40 -10.17 -0.83 17.93
CA HIS A 40 -11.11 0.02 17.19
C HIS A 40 -11.78 -0.77 16.09
N GLY A 41 -13.11 -0.70 16.03
CA GLY A 41 -13.93 -1.36 15.01
C GLY A 41 -13.98 -2.88 15.15
N ASN A 42 -15.00 -3.47 14.53
CA ASN A 42 -15.25 -4.92 14.60
C ASN A 42 -15.07 -5.60 13.24
N THR A 43 -14.65 -4.87 12.21
CA THR A 43 -14.50 -5.42 10.86
C THR A 43 -13.24 -6.28 10.79
N LEU A 44 -13.41 -7.55 10.48
CA LEU A 44 -12.27 -8.43 10.24
C LEU A 44 -11.63 -8.13 8.89
N ILE A 45 -10.31 -8.30 8.79
CA ILE A 45 -9.60 -8.12 7.51
C ILE A 45 -10.18 -9.00 6.39
N SER A 46 -10.72 -10.17 6.72
CA SER A 46 -11.39 -11.06 5.79
C SER A 46 -12.74 -10.53 5.29
N GLU A 47 -13.34 -9.56 5.96
CA GLU A 47 -14.66 -9.00 5.64
C GLU A 47 -14.56 -7.69 4.83
N VAL A 48 -13.39 -7.08 4.78
CA VAL A 48 -13.16 -5.82 4.05
C VAL A 48 -13.67 -5.93 2.61
N PRO A 49 -14.59 -5.06 2.17
CA PRO A 49 -15.01 -5.03 0.76
C PRO A 49 -13.87 -4.54 -0.13
N LEU A 50 -13.79 -5.10 -1.35
CA LEU A 50 -12.75 -4.74 -2.34
C LEU A 50 -13.37 -4.12 -3.60
N ASP A 51 -14.47 -3.42 -3.44
CA ASP A 51 -15.16 -2.64 -4.47
C ASP A 51 -14.45 -1.31 -4.78
N LYS A 52 -13.53 -0.89 -3.92
CA LYS A 52 -12.71 0.32 -4.06
C LYS A 52 -11.26 0.03 -3.79
N LYS A 53 -10.39 0.92 -4.25
CA LYS A 53 -8.98 0.92 -3.87
C LYS A 53 -8.86 1.04 -2.36
N THR A 54 -8.12 0.17 -1.71
CA THR A 54 -7.97 0.13 -0.26
C THR A 54 -6.53 0.38 0.14
N ALA A 55 -6.32 1.30 1.05
CA ALA A 55 -5.05 1.55 1.71
C ALA A 55 -5.13 1.06 3.16
N LEU A 56 -4.19 0.21 3.56
CA LEU A 56 -4.06 -0.22 4.95
C LEU A 56 -3.01 0.61 5.67
N VAL A 57 -3.36 1.09 6.85
CA VAL A 57 -2.46 1.84 7.73
C VAL A 57 -2.09 0.99 8.91
N PHE A 58 -0.80 0.85 9.14
CA PHE A 58 -0.25 0.14 10.29
C PHE A 58 0.41 1.15 11.22
N GLY A 59 0.21 0.97 12.51
CA GLY A 59 0.86 1.74 13.55
C GLY A 59 2.25 1.23 13.90
N THR A 60 2.86 1.83 14.91
CA THR A 60 4.09 1.32 15.53
C THR A 60 3.79 0.09 16.39
N GLU A 61 4.83 -0.68 16.73
CA GLU A 61 4.67 -1.85 17.61
C GLU A 61 4.32 -1.46 19.06
N LEU A 62 4.74 -0.28 19.51
CA LEU A 62 4.53 0.20 20.88
C LEU A 62 3.22 0.96 21.03
N ASP A 63 2.99 1.96 20.18
CA ASP A 63 1.90 2.91 20.37
C ASP A 63 0.71 2.64 19.45
N GLY A 64 0.84 1.68 18.52
CA GLY A 64 -0.16 1.45 17.48
C GLY A 64 -0.26 2.60 16.50
N VAL A 65 -1.47 2.91 16.04
CA VAL A 65 -1.76 4.03 15.15
C VAL A 65 -1.93 5.32 15.97
N SER A 66 -1.45 6.44 15.43
CA SER A 66 -1.55 7.75 16.10
C SER A 66 -3.00 8.26 16.16
N ASP A 67 -3.27 9.19 17.08
CA ASP A 67 -4.57 9.86 17.20
C ASP A 67 -5.00 10.53 15.89
N GLU A 68 -4.06 11.09 15.15
CA GLU A 68 -4.35 11.69 13.85
C GLU A 68 -4.84 10.64 12.84
N VAL A 69 -4.26 9.44 12.85
CA VAL A 69 -4.74 8.31 12.03
C VAL A 69 -6.13 7.87 12.46
N LEU A 70 -6.38 7.78 13.79
CA LEU A 70 -7.68 7.41 14.34
C LEU A 70 -8.79 8.37 13.89
N GLN A 71 -8.48 9.66 13.81
CA GLN A 71 -9.44 10.71 13.40
C GLN A 71 -9.67 10.76 11.88
N LEU A 72 -8.68 10.46 11.07
CA LEU A 72 -8.71 10.69 9.62
C LEU A 72 -8.97 9.45 8.78
N ALA A 73 -8.81 8.25 9.35
CA ALA A 73 -9.11 6.99 8.67
C ALA A 73 -10.62 6.86 8.36
N ASP A 74 -10.94 6.19 7.28
CA ASP A 74 -12.33 5.95 6.88
C ASP A 74 -12.95 4.77 7.64
N GLY A 75 -12.12 3.95 8.27
CA GLY A 75 -12.55 2.81 9.09
C GLY A 75 -11.39 2.05 9.72
N PHE A 76 -11.75 1.01 10.45
CA PHE A 76 -10.79 0.18 11.19
C PHE A 76 -10.98 -1.28 10.83
N VAL A 77 -9.85 -2.00 10.79
CA VAL A 77 -9.84 -3.44 10.58
C VAL A 77 -8.98 -4.13 11.61
N ASN A 78 -9.36 -5.32 11.99
CA ASN A 78 -8.57 -6.12 12.89
C ASN A 78 -8.20 -7.49 12.27
N ILE A 79 -7.13 -8.07 12.81
CA ILE A 79 -6.73 -9.45 12.58
C ILE A 79 -7.13 -10.22 13.83
N PRO A 80 -7.95 -11.27 13.74
CA PRO A 80 -8.34 -12.04 14.91
C PRO A 80 -7.12 -12.56 15.66
N MET A 81 -7.08 -12.30 16.95
CA MET A 81 -6.03 -12.75 17.86
C MET A 81 -6.61 -13.73 18.87
N PHE A 82 -5.85 -14.77 19.17
CA PHE A 82 -6.20 -15.76 20.18
C PHE A 82 -5.00 -15.96 21.10
N GLY A 83 -5.22 -15.90 22.40
CA GLY A 83 -4.18 -16.09 23.41
C GLY A 83 -3.83 -14.82 24.19
N PHE A 84 -2.62 -14.77 24.74
CA PHE A 84 -2.18 -13.73 25.68
C PHE A 84 -1.58 -12.49 24.99
N VAL A 85 -1.24 -12.58 23.71
CA VAL A 85 -0.59 -11.47 22.98
C VAL A 85 -1.67 -10.63 22.31
N GLU A 86 -1.58 -9.32 22.47
CA GLU A 86 -2.56 -8.37 21.94
C GLU A 86 -2.31 -7.97 20.47
N SER A 87 -1.09 -8.17 19.96
CA SER A 87 -0.73 -7.79 18.60
C SER A 87 0.31 -8.73 17.98
N TYR A 88 0.30 -8.83 16.68
CA TYR A 88 1.38 -9.44 15.89
C TYR A 88 2.49 -8.41 15.62
N ASN A 89 3.70 -8.89 15.36
CA ASN A 89 4.74 -8.06 14.75
C ASN A 89 4.21 -7.39 13.48
N LEU A 90 4.64 -6.16 13.22
CA LEU A 90 4.19 -5.33 12.11
C LEU A 90 4.29 -6.05 10.74
N SER A 91 5.41 -6.70 10.48
CA SER A 91 5.63 -7.41 9.21
C SER A 91 4.69 -8.62 9.06
N VAL A 92 4.40 -9.30 10.17
CA VAL A 92 3.45 -10.42 10.21
C VAL A 92 2.05 -9.91 9.96
N SER A 93 1.64 -8.83 10.63
CA SER A 93 0.34 -8.18 10.41
C SER A 93 0.14 -7.79 8.94
N ALA A 94 1.14 -7.15 8.35
CA ALA A 94 1.10 -6.76 6.95
C ALA A 94 0.98 -7.99 6.01
N ALA A 95 1.73 -9.05 6.29
CA ALA A 95 1.67 -10.27 5.49
C ALA A 95 0.30 -10.95 5.58
N ILE A 96 -0.28 -11.05 6.78
CA ILE A 96 -1.63 -11.64 6.99
C ILE A 96 -2.68 -10.82 6.25
N CYS A 97 -2.66 -9.49 6.39
CA CYS A 97 -3.59 -8.60 5.71
C CYS A 97 -3.49 -8.75 4.18
N LEU A 98 -2.28 -8.67 3.64
CA LEU A 98 -2.05 -8.80 2.20
C LEU A 98 -2.48 -10.17 1.67
N HIS A 99 -2.20 -11.24 2.40
CA HIS A 99 -2.64 -12.59 2.03
C HIS A 99 -4.16 -12.70 2.01
N SER A 100 -4.83 -12.22 3.07
CA SER A 100 -6.30 -12.22 3.18
C SER A 100 -6.96 -11.48 2.02
N LEU A 101 -6.53 -10.23 1.78
CA LEU A 101 -7.08 -9.40 0.69
C LEU A 101 -6.75 -10.00 -0.68
N ARG A 102 -5.53 -10.51 -0.88
CA ARG A 102 -5.14 -11.15 -2.15
C ARG A 102 -5.99 -12.38 -2.45
N THR A 103 -6.27 -13.20 -1.45
CA THR A 103 -7.14 -14.39 -1.59
C THR A 103 -8.55 -13.96 -2.02
N LYS A 104 -9.10 -12.90 -1.45
CA LYS A 104 -10.40 -12.35 -1.87
C LYS A 104 -10.37 -11.84 -3.31
N LEU A 105 -9.33 -11.13 -3.72
CA LEU A 105 -9.17 -10.63 -5.09
C LEU A 105 -9.18 -11.76 -6.13
N MET A 106 -8.78 -12.98 -5.78
CA MET A 106 -8.83 -14.11 -6.70
C MET A 106 -10.25 -14.53 -7.08
N HIS A 107 -11.25 -14.14 -6.31
CA HIS A 107 -12.67 -14.39 -6.57
C HIS A 107 -13.36 -13.23 -7.28
N ILE A 108 -12.67 -12.14 -7.53
CA ILE A 108 -13.16 -10.98 -8.27
C ILE A 108 -12.66 -11.07 -9.72
N PRO A 109 -13.46 -10.68 -10.72
CA PRO A 109 -13.00 -10.64 -12.11
C PRO A 109 -11.71 -9.84 -12.27
N LYS A 110 -10.76 -10.41 -12.98
CA LYS A 110 -9.43 -9.79 -13.14
C LYS A 110 -9.49 -8.39 -13.75
N SER A 111 -10.46 -8.13 -14.60
CA SER A 111 -10.71 -6.83 -15.22
C SER A 111 -10.99 -5.70 -14.22
N GLU A 112 -11.41 -6.03 -12.98
CA GLU A 112 -11.78 -5.04 -11.98
C GLU A 112 -10.59 -4.58 -11.11
N TRP A 113 -9.50 -5.36 -11.07
CA TRP A 113 -8.39 -5.07 -10.17
C TRP A 113 -6.99 -5.21 -10.79
N GLN A 114 -6.86 -5.84 -11.95
CA GLN A 114 -5.57 -5.95 -12.61
C GLN A 114 -5.20 -4.65 -13.30
N LEU A 115 -3.89 -4.40 -13.35
CA LEU A 115 -3.34 -3.30 -14.14
C LEU A 115 -3.73 -3.46 -15.61
N THR A 116 -4.04 -2.36 -16.25
CA THR A 116 -4.22 -2.29 -17.71
C THR A 116 -2.92 -2.65 -18.42
N GLN A 117 -3.00 -2.99 -19.70
CA GLN A 117 -1.81 -3.28 -20.50
C GLN A 117 -0.83 -2.09 -20.50
N HIS A 118 -1.34 -0.87 -20.56
CA HIS A 118 -0.52 0.34 -20.53
C HIS A 118 0.21 0.49 -19.19
N GLU A 119 -0.49 0.37 -18.05
CA GLU A 119 0.09 0.42 -16.72
C GLU A 119 1.15 -0.68 -16.51
N CYS A 120 0.90 -1.89 -17.02
CA CYS A 120 1.87 -2.97 -16.99
C CYS A 120 3.15 -2.62 -17.76
N LEU A 121 3.04 -1.98 -18.94
CA LEU A 121 4.19 -1.57 -19.73
C LEU A 121 5.00 -0.48 -19.03
N GLU A 122 4.34 0.54 -18.47
CA GLU A 122 5.00 1.59 -17.71
C GLU A 122 5.73 1.03 -16.48
N LEU A 123 5.07 0.15 -15.72
CA LEU A 123 5.69 -0.50 -14.57
C LEU A 123 6.91 -1.36 -14.97
N LYS A 124 6.81 -2.13 -16.04
CA LYS A 124 7.92 -2.91 -16.58
C LYS A 124 9.09 -2.03 -17.01
N LYS A 125 8.82 -0.91 -17.66
CA LYS A 125 9.83 0.09 -18.03
C LYS A 125 10.57 0.60 -16.80
N ASP A 126 9.82 1.00 -15.77
CA ASP A 126 10.42 1.49 -14.51
C ASP A 126 11.28 0.41 -13.82
N TRP A 127 10.82 -0.81 -13.81
CA TRP A 127 11.59 -1.93 -13.25
C TRP A 127 12.86 -2.21 -14.05
N MET A 128 12.80 -2.17 -15.39
CA MET A 128 13.99 -2.32 -16.24
C MET A 128 15.00 -1.22 -15.96
N ILE A 129 14.55 0.04 -15.86
CA ILE A 129 15.43 1.18 -15.54
C ILE A 129 16.08 0.99 -14.16
N LYS A 130 15.33 0.51 -13.16
CA LYS A 130 15.85 0.26 -11.80
C LYS A 130 16.81 -0.93 -11.72
N SER A 131 16.69 -1.91 -12.63
CA SER A 131 17.51 -3.13 -12.63
C SER A 131 18.84 -3.00 -13.36
N ILE A 132 18.98 -2.02 -14.24
CA ILE A 132 20.18 -1.78 -15.04
C ILE A 132 21.11 -0.79 -14.30
N GLN A 133 22.40 -1.10 -14.26
CA GLN A 133 23.39 -0.16 -13.73
C GLN A 133 23.35 1.15 -14.54
N GLN A 134 23.16 2.29 -13.84
CA GLN A 134 22.95 3.61 -14.46
C GLN A 134 21.73 3.67 -15.42
N GLY A 135 20.71 2.85 -15.20
CA GLY A 135 19.56 2.71 -16.10
C GLY A 135 18.88 4.02 -16.45
N LYS A 136 18.74 4.94 -15.50
CA LYS A 136 18.20 6.31 -15.77
C LYS A 136 19.03 7.05 -16.83
N ARG A 137 20.36 6.98 -16.76
CA ARG A 137 21.26 7.65 -17.71
C ARG A 137 21.18 7.01 -19.11
N VAL A 138 21.11 5.68 -19.14
CA VAL A 138 20.93 4.92 -20.39
C VAL A 138 19.60 5.27 -21.04
N TRP A 139 18.52 5.32 -20.27
CA TRP A 139 17.19 5.70 -20.74
C TRP A 139 17.15 7.13 -21.29
N GLN A 140 17.73 8.09 -20.57
CA GLN A 140 17.79 9.48 -21.05
C GLN A 140 18.60 9.62 -22.36
N ARG A 141 19.67 8.85 -22.53
CA ARG A 141 20.42 8.82 -23.79
C ARG A 141 19.58 8.26 -24.94
N TYR A 142 18.87 7.16 -24.69
CA TYR A 142 17.98 6.55 -25.68
C TYR A 142 16.87 7.51 -26.15
N LEU A 143 16.25 8.26 -25.23
CA LEU A 143 15.23 9.25 -25.59
C LEU A 143 15.80 10.37 -26.47
N LYS A 144 17.02 10.84 -26.23
CA LYS A 144 17.69 11.86 -27.05
C LYS A 144 18.00 11.36 -28.46
N THR A 145 18.26 10.08 -28.64
CA THR A 145 18.53 9.50 -29.98
C THR A 145 17.26 9.20 -30.79
N LYS A 146 16.10 9.12 -30.16
CA LYS A 146 14.80 8.90 -30.85
C LYS A 146 14.01 10.18 -31.12
N GLY A 147 14.41 11.32 -30.53
CA GLY A 147 13.72 12.62 -30.68
C GLY A 147 14.40 13.57 -31.66
N GLY A 148 15.36 13.08 -32.46
CA GLY A 148 16.02 13.81 -33.55
C GLY A 148 15.61 13.31 -34.93
#